data_e19e8609434e0045fc3c639d19127f2d
#
_entry.id   e19e8609434e0045fc3c639d19127f2d
#
_cell.length_a   1.000
_cell.length_b   1.000
_cell.length_c   1.000
_cell.angle_alpha   90.00
_cell.angle_beta   90.00
_cell.angle_gamma   90.00
#
_symmetry.space_group_name_H-M   'P 1'
#
loop_
_entity.id
_entity.type
_entity.pdbx_description
1 polymer ?
#
loop_
_entity_poly.entity_id
_entity_poly.type
_entity_poly.pdbx_seq_one_letter_code
_entity_poly.pdbx_strand_id
1 'polypeptide(L)'
;MQTCYLAVDIGASSGRHIIGTVEHGVMALHEVYRFENRLIEKSGHLCWDMEGLVQNVIEGLKAAHDAGYTPTTVGIDTWAVDFLLLDADGTPIGDPVAYRDGRTAAMREELEPILPFTKLYARTGIQYQSFNTVYQLCALKKEHPEQLAAAEHFLMVPDYLNYRLTGVMANEYTNASTTALVGAISKDWDDEIINRLGLPRKIFGRISTPGTKLGNLSSAVKDYVGFDCAVVLPATHDTGSAFLAVPARDDKAVYLSSGTWSLLGVENKDPITTPASMQANFTNEGGYEYRYRYLKNIMGLWMIQSVRRELGEQTGTRPSFPELIASAQEASSFAGIVSTGDDRFLAPKSMIKEVKAACKDGGKPVPATTGEVMQTIYNSLSHDYQAAIQELQSLTGKEYTSINIVGGGSQDMYLNQMTANATQLPVFAGPTEGTALGNLMVQMIRAGEFKDLADARASIKKSFTILECDPQ
;
A
#
# COMPACT_ATOMS: atom_id res chain seq x y z
N MET A 1 1.59 -10.74 32.70
CA MET A 1 2.17 -10.59 31.35
C MET A 1 1.94 -9.17 30.88
N GLN A 2 2.87 -8.58 30.14
CA GLN A 2 2.70 -7.25 29.54
C GLN A 2 1.62 -7.31 28.46
N THR A 3 0.72 -6.32 28.41
CA THR A 3 -0.28 -6.21 27.36
C THR A 3 0.42 -6.06 26.01
N CYS A 4 0.01 -6.85 25.02
CA CYS A 4 0.58 -6.79 23.68
C CYS A 4 -0.50 -6.90 22.60
N TYR A 5 -0.17 -6.42 21.43
CA TYR A 5 -1.00 -6.31 20.24
C TYR A 5 -0.27 -6.93 19.05
N LEU A 6 -0.97 -7.48 18.10
CA LEU A 6 -0.35 -8.15 16.96
C LEU A 6 -0.77 -7.44 15.65
N ALA A 7 0.21 -6.97 14.90
CA ALA A 7 0.01 -6.55 13.51
C ALA A 7 0.42 -7.68 12.56
N VAL A 8 -0.43 -7.95 11.59
CA VAL A 8 -0.14 -8.80 10.42
C VAL A 8 -0.08 -7.89 9.21
N ASP A 9 1.13 -7.57 8.77
CA ASP A 9 1.44 -6.68 7.65
C ASP A 9 1.86 -7.51 6.43
N ILE A 10 1.03 -7.51 5.39
CA ILE A 10 1.21 -8.35 4.20
C ILE A 10 1.35 -7.46 2.96
N GLY A 11 2.57 -7.34 2.45
CA GLY A 11 2.83 -6.73 1.16
C GLY A 11 2.72 -7.72 -0.01
N ALA A 12 2.91 -7.22 -1.22
CA ALA A 12 2.81 -8.02 -2.45
C ALA A 12 3.89 -9.12 -2.59
N SER A 13 4.95 -9.12 -1.78
CA SER A 13 6.05 -10.09 -1.87
C SER A 13 6.35 -10.82 -0.56
N SER A 14 5.89 -10.32 0.56
CA SER A 14 6.14 -10.95 1.88
C SER A 14 5.12 -10.46 2.90
N GLY A 15 4.92 -11.25 3.96
CA GLY A 15 4.13 -10.87 5.13
C GLY A 15 4.92 -11.04 6.42
N ARG A 16 4.51 -10.30 7.45
CA ARG A 16 5.15 -10.29 8.77
C ARG A 16 4.12 -10.24 9.88
N HIS A 17 4.45 -10.86 10.99
CA HIS A 17 3.70 -10.72 12.23
C HIS A 17 4.58 -9.99 13.25
N ILE A 18 4.09 -8.86 13.73
CA ILE A 18 4.84 -7.95 14.59
C ILE A 18 4.05 -7.72 15.88
N ILE A 19 4.61 -8.15 17.00
CA ILE A 19 4.11 -7.80 18.32
C ILE A 19 4.47 -6.34 18.62
N GLY A 20 3.47 -5.59 19.07
CA GLY A 20 3.62 -4.24 19.60
C GLY A 20 3.28 -4.20 21.07
N THR A 21 4.09 -3.53 21.86
CA THR A 21 3.84 -3.21 23.27
C THR A 21 3.99 -1.72 23.48
N VAL A 22 3.36 -1.18 24.53
CA VAL A 22 3.55 0.20 24.94
C VAL A 22 3.76 0.24 26.45
N GLU A 23 4.77 0.99 26.89
CA GLU A 23 5.06 1.23 28.29
C GLU A 23 5.47 2.69 28.48
N HIS A 24 4.79 3.40 29.37
CA HIS A 24 5.02 4.83 29.63
C HIS A 24 5.00 5.70 28.34
N GLY A 25 4.16 5.33 27.36
CA GLY A 25 4.03 6.02 26.07
C GLY A 25 5.21 5.78 25.12
N VAL A 26 6.01 4.74 25.35
CA VAL A 26 7.07 4.26 24.45
C VAL A 26 6.64 2.94 23.85
N MET A 27 6.60 2.85 22.52
CA MET A 27 6.27 1.63 21.78
C MET A 27 7.53 0.79 21.55
N ALA A 28 7.35 -0.53 21.60
CA ALA A 28 8.37 -1.48 21.18
C ALA A 28 7.77 -2.49 20.21
N LEU A 29 8.57 -2.93 19.25
CA LEU A 29 8.19 -3.88 18.21
C LEU A 29 9.04 -5.13 18.29
N HIS A 30 8.41 -6.29 18.07
CA HIS A 30 9.08 -7.57 17.98
C HIS A 30 8.49 -8.40 16.85
N GLU A 31 9.27 -8.67 15.80
CA GLU A 31 8.86 -9.57 14.72
C GLU A 31 8.92 -11.01 15.21
N VAL A 32 7.82 -11.74 15.08
CA VAL A 32 7.70 -13.13 15.54
C VAL A 32 7.56 -14.13 14.40
N TYR A 33 7.14 -13.66 13.21
CA TYR A 33 6.98 -14.54 12.06
C TYR A 33 7.11 -13.74 10.76
N ARG A 34 7.71 -14.38 9.74
CA ARG A 34 7.84 -13.81 8.39
C ARG A 34 7.63 -14.90 7.35
N PHE A 35 6.98 -14.55 6.25
CA PHE A 35 6.73 -15.47 5.14
C PHE A 35 6.81 -14.76 3.79
N GLU A 36 7.00 -15.53 2.73
CA GLU A 36 6.92 -15.03 1.36
C GLU A 36 5.48 -15.07 0.86
N ASN A 37 5.06 -13.98 0.21
CA ASN A 37 3.82 -13.93 -0.55
C ASN A 37 4.12 -14.17 -2.03
N ARG A 38 3.43 -15.13 -2.64
CA ARG A 38 3.74 -15.58 -3.99
C ARG A 38 2.52 -15.51 -4.89
N LEU A 39 2.79 -15.17 -6.16
CA LEU A 39 1.85 -15.36 -7.24
C LEU A 39 1.99 -16.78 -7.78
N ILE A 40 0.85 -17.36 -8.15
CA ILE A 40 0.76 -18.68 -8.82
C ILE A 40 0.03 -18.50 -10.16
N GLU A 41 0.41 -19.27 -11.15
CA GLU A 41 -0.35 -19.37 -12.39
C GLU A 41 -1.50 -20.36 -12.21
N LYS A 42 -2.73 -19.91 -12.45
CA LYS A 42 -3.93 -20.74 -12.35
C LYS A 42 -4.95 -20.30 -13.39
N SER A 43 -5.53 -21.26 -14.10
CA SER A 43 -6.54 -21.01 -15.14
C SER A 43 -6.12 -20.00 -16.23
N GLY A 44 -4.81 -19.84 -16.47
CA GLY A 44 -4.26 -18.88 -17.44
C GLY A 44 -4.05 -17.46 -16.90
N HIS A 45 -4.23 -17.24 -15.63
CA HIS A 45 -4.06 -15.95 -14.93
C HIS A 45 -3.00 -16.04 -13.84
N LEU A 46 -2.44 -14.85 -13.48
CA LEU A 46 -1.66 -14.68 -12.27
C LEU A 46 -2.61 -14.52 -11.08
N CYS A 47 -2.53 -15.42 -10.13
CA CYS A 47 -3.41 -15.47 -8.95
C CYS A 47 -2.62 -15.41 -7.65
N TRP A 48 -3.28 -14.98 -6.58
CA TRP A 48 -2.75 -15.11 -5.23
C TRP A 48 -2.98 -16.51 -4.68
N ASP A 49 -2.02 -17.05 -3.94
CA ASP A 49 -2.19 -18.26 -3.14
C ASP A 49 -2.93 -17.92 -1.83
N MET A 50 -4.25 -17.75 -1.91
CA MET A 50 -5.05 -17.30 -0.76
C MET A 50 -5.09 -18.31 0.38
N GLU A 51 -5.09 -19.61 0.10
CA GLU A 51 -5.06 -20.62 1.16
C GLU A 51 -3.69 -20.63 1.86
N GLY A 52 -2.61 -20.47 1.09
CA GLY A 52 -1.27 -20.28 1.66
C GLY A 52 -1.16 -19.01 2.51
N LEU A 53 -1.83 -17.91 2.10
CA LEU A 53 -1.90 -16.69 2.89
C LEU A 53 -2.66 -16.90 4.21
N VAL A 54 -3.84 -17.52 4.17
CA VAL A 54 -4.63 -17.84 5.37
C VAL A 54 -3.82 -18.72 6.33
N GLN A 55 -3.15 -19.75 5.79
CA GLN A 55 -2.29 -20.63 6.59
C GLN A 55 -1.17 -19.83 7.27
N ASN A 56 -0.46 -18.97 6.53
CA ASN A 56 0.62 -18.16 7.09
C ASN A 56 0.13 -17.16 8.14
N VAL A 57 -1.06 -16.58 7.97
CA VAL A 57 -1.67 -15.71 8.99
C VAL A 57 -1.91 -16.49 10.30
N ILE A 58 -2.45 -17.71 10.21
CA ILE A 58 -2.73 -18.56 11.38
C ILE A 58 -1.42 -19.06 12.02
N GLU A 59 -0.43 -19.49 11.21
CA GLU A 59 0.88 -19.92 11.69
C GLU A 59 1.62 -18.79 12.42
N GLY A 60 1.50 -17.55 11.95
CA GLY A 60 2.09 -16.40 12.62
C GLY A 60 1.44 -16.07 13.97
N LEU A 61 0.10 -16.27 14.11
CA LEU A 61 -0.55 -16.19 15.41
C LEU A 61 0.00 -17.26 16.37
N LYS A 62 0.12 -18.51 15.87
CA LYS A 62 0.69 -19.60 16.64
C LYS A 62 2.14 -19.31 17.04
N ALA A 63 2.96 -18.80 16.14
CA ALA A 63 4.34 -18.42 16.41
C ALA A 63 4.46 -17.35 17.49
N ALA A 64 3.53 -16.38 17.52
CA ALA A 64 3.46 -15.40 18.61
C ALA A 64 3.21 -16.07 19.96
N HIS A 65 2.28 -17.03 20.03
CA HIS A 65 2.00 -17.80 21.24
C HIS A 65 3.20 -18.64 21.68
N ASP A 66 3.81 -19.36 20.74
CA ASP A 66 4.99 -20.19 21.01
C ASP A 66 6.21 -19.37 21.48
N ALA A 67 6.28 -18.09 21.07
CA ALA A 67 7.26 -17.12 21.56
C ALA A 67 6.90 -16.51 22.93
N GLY A 68 5.79 -16.94 23.56
CA GLY A 68 5.36 -16.50 24.89
C GLY A 68 4.48 -15.26 24.91
N TYR A 69 3.98 -14.79 23.76
CA TYR A 69 3.05 -13.67 23.67
C TYR A 69 1.61 -14.16 23.62
N THR A 70 0.71 -13.40 24.24
CA THR A 70 -0.74 -13.59 24.14
C THR A 70 -1.36 -12.26 23.77
N PRO A 71 -1.41 -11.92 22.47
CA PRO A 71 -1.94 -10.65 22.02
C PRO A 71 -3.40 -10.44 22.45
N THR A 72 -3.73 -9.25 22.91
CA THR A 72 -5.10 -8.86 23.25
C THR A 72 -5.95 -8.68 22.00
N THR A 73 -5.34 -8.14 20.96
CA THR A 73 -5.96 -7.95 19.65
C THR A 73 -5.00 -8.30 18.51
N VAL A 74 -5.56 -8.60 17.35
CA VAL A 74 -4.86 -8.73 16.08
C VAL A 74 -5.52 -7.83 15.03
N GLY A 75 -4.71 -7.19 14.20
CA GLY A 75 -5.15 -6.43 13.03
C GLY A 75 -4.38 -6.88 11.78
N ILE A 76 -5.06 -6.95 10.64
CA ILE A 76 -4.47 -7.36 9.36
C ILE A 76 -4.56 -6.18 8.38
N ASP A 77 -3.44 -5.82 7.78
CA ASP A 77 -3.38 -4.95 6.62
C ASP A 77 -2.68 -5.64 5.45
N THR A 78 -3.07 -5.27 4.24
CA THR A 78 -2.53 -5.82 3.00
C THR A 78 -2.42 -4.73 1.94
N TRP A 79 -1.92 -5.11 0.75
CA TRP A 79 -2.08 -4.32 -0.46
C TRP A 79 -3.57 -4.11 -0.79
N ALA A 80 -3.85 -3.17 -1.67
CA ALA A 80 -5.22 -2.81 -2.06
C ALA A 80 -5.66 -3.48 -3.37
N VAL A 81 -6.84 -3.13 -3.85
CA VAL A 81 -7.50 -3.39 -5.12
C VAL A 81 -7.93 -4.82 -5.40
N ASP A 82 -7.32 -5.81 -4.79
CA ASP A 82 -7.65 -7.23 -5.03
C ASP A 82 -8.73 -7.73 -4.09
N PHE A 83 -9.54 -8.66 -4.59
CA PHE A 83 -10.77 -9.11 -3.93
C PHE A 83 -11.05 -10.58 -4.20
N LEU A 84 -12.00 -11.11 -3.44
CA LEU A 84 -12.65 -12.40 -3.66
C LEU A 84 -14.16 -12.22 -3.72
N LEU A 85 -14.80 -13.04 -4.54
CA LEU A 85 -16.24 -13.25 -4.52
C LEU A 85 -16.56 -14.51 -3.73
N LEU A 86 -17.61 -14.47 -2.91
CA LEU A 86 -18.04 -15.62 -2.12
C LEU A 86 -19.50 -15.92 -2.40
N ASP A 87 -19.86 -17.20 -2.31
CA ASP A 87 -21.24 -17.66 -2.35
C ASP A 87 -21.98 -17.43 -1.02
N ALA A 88 -23.21 -17.90 -0.93
CA ALA A 88 -24.06 -17.77 0.27
C ALA A 88 -23.49 -18.48 1.51
N ASP A 89 -22.69 -19.52 1.30
CA ASP A 89 -22.05 -20.29 2.37
C ASP A 89 -20.68 -19.70 2.78
N GLY A 90 -20.26 -18.62 2.11
CA GLY A 90 -18.97 -17.98 2.33
C GLY A 90 -17.78 -18.68 1.67
N THR A 91 -18.05 -19.52 0.68
CA THR A 91 -17.02 -20.23 -0.10
C THR A 91 -16.57 -19.35 -1.27
N PRO A 92 -15.25 -19.23 -1.54
CA PRO A 92 -14.75 -18.47 -2.68
C PRO A 92 -15.25 -19.00 -4.03
N ILE A 93 -15.65 -18.08 -4.90
CA ILE A 93 -16.05 -18.33 -6.29
C ILE A 93 -14.94 -17.86 -7.21
N GLY A 94 -14.45 -18.76 -8.07
CA GLY A 94 -13.38 -18.46 -9.01
C GLY A 94 -12.00 -18.34 -8.35
N ASP A 95 -11.05 -17.83 -9.12
CA ASP A 95 -9.68 -17.69 -8.69
C ASP A 95 -9.40 -16.25 -8.22
N PRO A 96 -8.57 -16.05 -7.19
CA PRO A 96 -8.19 -14.72 -6.68
C PRO A 96 -7.13 -14.08 -7.60
N VAL A 97 -7.57 -13.57 -8.75
CA VAL A 97 -6.69 -13.00 -9.78
C VAL A 97 -6.02 -11.74 -9.24
N ALA A 98 -4.70 -11.69 -9.36
CA ALA A 98 -3.88 -10.62 -8.84
C ALA A 98 -3.92 -9.37 -9.72
N TYR A 99 -3.74 -8.20 -9.14
CA TYR A 99 -3.68 -6.91 -9.84
C TYR A 99 -2.57 -6.81 -10.90
N ARG A 100 -1.58 -7.71 -10.84
CA ARG A 100 -0.49 -7.80 -11.82
C ARG A 100 -0.85 -8.61 -13.06
N ASP A 101 -2.04 -9.21 -13.11
CA ASP A 101 -2.55 -9.91 -14.30
C ASP A 101 -2.93 -8.90 -15.40
N GLY A 102 -2.69 -9.29 -16.65
CA GLY A 102 -2.94 -8.40 -17.81
C GLY A 102 -4.39 -8.27 -18.24
N ARG A 103 -5.35 -8.97 -17.61
CA ARG A 103 -6.77 -9.04 -18.05
C ARG A 103 -7.49 -7.69 -18.14
N THR A 104 -6.99 -6.70 -17.42
CA THR A 104 -7.62 -5.37 -17.30
C THR A 104 -7.11 -4.34 -18.30
N ALA A 105 -6.11 -4.67 -19.13
CA ALA A 105 -5.39 -3.70 -19.97
C ALA A 105 -6.30 -2.85 -20.90
N ALA A 106 -7.35 -3.46 -21.47
CA ALA A 106 -8.29 -2.78 -22.37
C ALA A 106 -9.52 -2.18 -21.66
N MET A 107 -9.71 -2.44 -20.36
CA MET A 107 -10.97 -2.14 -19.69
C MET A 107 -11.31 -0.65 -19.61
N ARG A 108 -10.33 0.22 -19.52
CA ARG A 108 -10.59 1.66 -19.52
C ARG A 108 -11.27 2.11 -20.82
N GLU A 109 -10.75 1.67 -21.96
CA GLU A 109 -11.28 2.04 -23.27
C GLU A 109 -12.67 1.43 -23.50
N GLU A 110 -12.86 0.17 -23.07
CA GLU A 110 -14.15 -0.52 -23.17
C GLU A 110 -15.23 0.12 -22.29
N LEU A 111 -14.87 0.66 -21.13
CA LEU A 111 -15.81 1.30 -20.22
C LEU A 111 -16.07 2.78 -20.53
N GLU A 112 -15.22 3.44 -21.29
CA GLU A 112 -15.38 4.88 -21.59
C GLU A 112 -16.77 5.24 -22.15
N PRO A 113 -17.40 4.47 -23.06
CA PRO A 113 -18.77 4.75 -23.54
C PRO A 113 -19.86 4.55 -22.47
N ILE A 114 -19.63 3.70 -21.48
CA ILE A 114 -20.61 3.34 -20.41
C ILE A 114 -20.47 4.32 -19.24
N LEU A 115 -19.24 4.49 -18.78
CA LEU A 115 -18.86 5.34 -17.66
C LEU A 115 -17.53 6.04 -17.95
N PRO A 116 -17.55 7.25 -18.53
CA PRO A 116 -16.33 8.01 -18.81
C PRO A 116 -15.48 8.18 -17.56
N PHE A 117 -14.15 8.03 -17.70
CA PHE A 117 -13.24 8.16 -16.55
C PHE A 117 -13.37 9.51 -15.84
N THR A 118 -13.69 10.57 -16.57
CA THR A 118 -13.97 11.90 -16.00
C THR A 118 -15.12 11.87 -14.99
N LYS A 119 -16.17 11.08 -15.25
CA LYS A 119 -17.30 10.89 -14.34
C LYS A 119 -16.94 9.98 -13.16
N LEU A 120 -16.20 8.90 -13.45
CA LEU A 120 -15.73 7.99 -12.41
C LEU A 120 -14.87 8.75 -11.40
N TYR A 121 -13.88 9.51 -11.88
CA TYR A 121 -12.99 10.30 -11.03
C TYR A 121 -13.75 11.39 -10.25
N ALA A 122 -14.64 12.12 -10.88
CA ALA A 122 -15.42 13.18 -10.21
C ALA A 122 -16.27 12.63 -9.03
N ARG A 123 -16.69 11.36 -9.09
CA ARG A 123 -17.48 10.71 -8.03
C ARG A 123 -16.63 10.07 -6.95
N THR A 124 -15.53 9.42 -7.33
CA THR A 124 -14.72 8.61 -6.41
C THR A 124 -13.41 9.27 -6.01
N GLY A 125 -12.89 10.17 -6.85
CA GLY A 125 -11.57 10.77 -6.66
C GLY A 125 -10.40 9.80 -6.81
N ILE A 126 -10.63 8.60 -7.30
CA ILE A 126 -9.59 7.56 -7.41
C ILE A 126 -8.86 7.70 -8.74
N GLN A 127 -7.52 7.78 -8.69
CA GLN A 127 -6.65 7.86 -9.85
C GLN A 127 -6.84 6.68 -10.80
N TYR A 128 -6.46 6.88 -12.06
CA TYR A 128 -6.40 5.77 -12.99
C TYR A 128 -5.20 4.88 -12.72
N GLN A 129 -5.50 3.61 -12.53
CA GLN A 129 -4.57 2.50 -12.67
C GLN A 129 -5.31 1.39 -13.42
N SER A 130 -4.66 0.73 -14.37
CA SER A 130 -5.30 -0.33 -15.16
C SER A 130 -5.87 -1.46 -14.29
N PHE A 131 -5.28 -1.66 -13.12
CA PHE A 131 -5.63 -2.70 -12.17
C PHE A 131 -6.64 -2.29 -11.08
N ASN A 132 -7.25 -1.08 -11.12
CA ASN A 132 -8.27 -0.72 -10.13
C ASN A 132 -9.41 -1.75 -10.13
N THR A 133 -9.96 -2.02 -8.95
CA THR A 133 -10.99 -3.06 -8.74
C THR A 133 -12.18 -2.93 -9.69
N VAL A 134 -12.60 -1.71 -10.00
CA VAL A 134 -13.68 -1.45 -10.96
C VAL A 134 -13.40 -2.09 -12.32
N TYR A 135 -12.17 -1.99 -12.82
CA TYR A 135 -11.75 -2.61 -14.08
C TYR A 135 -11.61 -4.13 -13.94
N GLN A 136 -11.12 -4.61 -12.80
CA GLN A 136 -11.02 -6.04 -12.52
C GLN A 136 -12.41 -6.71 -12.48
N LEU A 137 -13.40 -6.08 -11.84
CA LEU A 137 -14.78 -6.59 -11.81
C LEU A 137 -15.45 -6.56 -13.20
N CYS A 138 -15.15 -5.55 -14.02
CA CYS A 138 -15.67 -5.49 -15.39
C CYS A 138 -15.01 -6.53 -16.30
N ALA A 139 -13.72 -6.80 -16.15
CA ALA A 139 -13.04 -7.89 -16.84
C ALA A 139 -13.63 -9.24 -16.43
N LEU A 140 -13.79 -9.47 -15.11
CA LEU A 140 -14.45 -10.68 -14.61
C LEU A 140 -15.88 -10.85 -15.15
N LYS A 141 -16.68 -9.77 -15.17
CA LYS A 141 -18.03 -9.80 -15.73
C LYS A 141 -18.05 -10.20 -17.21
N LYS A 142 -17.04 -9.80 -17.97
CA LYS A 142 -16.91 -10.12 -19.39
C LYS A 142 -16.48 -11.57 -19.62
N GLU A 143 -15.53 -12.05 -18.84
CA GLU A 143 -14.94 -13.38 -18.97
C GLU A 143 -15.77 -14.46 -18.28
N HIS A 144 -16.30 -14.16 -17.09
CA HIS A 144 -16.99 -15.10 -16.19
C HIS A 144 -18.24 -14.48 -15.57
N PRO A 145 -19.27 -14.10 -16.38
CA PRO A 145 -20.51 -13.49 -15.85
C PRO A 145 -21.24 -14.40 -14.86
N GLU A 146 -21.10 -15.72 -14.99
CA GLU A 146 -21.67 -16.72 -14.08
C GLU A 146 -21.12 -16.61 -12.65
N GLN A 147 -19.86 -16.22 -12.47
CA GLN A 147 -19.25 -16.03 -11.16
C GLN A 147 -19.90 -14.84 -10.43
N LEU A 148 -20.11 -13.72 -11.12
CA LEU A 148 -20.81 -12.55 -10.56
C LEU A 148 -22.28 -12.85 -10.26
N ALA A 149 -22.92 -13.66 -11.09
CA ALA A 149 -24.33 -14.04 -10.87
C ALA A 149 -24.48 -14.94 -9.63
N ALA A 150 -23.52 -15.82 -9.37
CA ALA A 150 -23.51 -16.70 -8.21
C ALA A 150 -23.03 -16.03 -6.91
N ALA A 151 -22.36 -14.87 -7.00
CA ALA A 151 -21.79 -14.20 -5.86
C ALA A 151 -22.87 -13.59 -4.93
N GLU A 152 -22.67 -13.76 -3.64
CA GLU A 152 -23.47 -13.14 -2.56
C GLU A 152 -22.62 -12.13 -1.76
N HIS A 153 -21.29 -12.28 -1.74
CA HIS A 153 -20.41 -11.39 -1.00
C HIS A 153 -19.17 -11.00 -1.83
N PHE A 154 -18.74 -9.78 -1.63
CA PHE A 154 -17.49 -9.22 -2.13
C PHE A 154 -16.62 -8.84 -0.93
N LEU A 155 -15.42 -9.38 -0.84
CA LEU A 155 -14.46 -9.03 0.20
C LEU A 155 -13.11 -8.65 -0.44
N MET A 156 -12.52 -7.54 0.04
CA MET A 156 -11.13 -7.25 -0.26
C MET A 156 -10.23 -8.30 0.42
N VAL A 157 -8.99 -8.45 -0.05
CA VAL A 157 -8.06 -9.45 0.50
C VAL A 157 -7.96 -9.42 2.03
N PRO A 158 -7.73 -8.27 2.71
CA PRO A 158 -7.63 -8.25 4.16
C PRO A 158 -8.97 -8.57 4.84
N ASP A 159 -10.09 -8.19 4.22
CA ASP A 159 -11.43 -8.51 4.73
C ASP A 159 -11.70 -10.01 4.67
N TYR A 160 -11.26 -10.67 3.59
CA TYR A 160 -11.34 -12.13 3.49
C TYR A 160 -10.47 -12.82 4.56
N LEU A 161 -9.24 -12.35 4.80
CA LEU A 161 -8.37 -12.89 5.85
C LEU A 161 -9.01 -12.74 7.24
N ASN A 162 -9.61 -11.58 7.53
CA ASN A 162 -10.34 -11.32 8.76
C ASN A 162 -11.58 -12.25 8.89
N TYR A 163 -12.32 -12.46 7.79
CA TYR A 163 -13.41 -13.42 7.75
C TYR A 163 -12.95 -14.84 8.09
N ARG A 164 -11.82 -15.28 7.54
CA ARG A 164 -11.25 -16.62 7.81
C ARG A 164 -10.81 -16.78 9.27
N LEU A 165 -10.42 -15.71 9.95
CA LEU A 165 -10.10 -15.75 11.38
C LEU A 165 -11.35 -15.78 12.27
N THR A 166 -12.43 -15.07 11.90
CA THR A 166 -13.55 -14.79 12.81
C THR A 166 -14.88 -15.44 12.42
N GLY A 167 -15.05 -15.76 11.13
CA GLY A 167 -16.36 -16.08 10.54
C GLY A 167 -17.25 -14.86 10.28
N VAL A 168 -16.77 -13.64 10.50
CA VAL A 168 -17.55 -12.40 10.31
C VAL A 168 -17.07 -11.64 9.11
N MET A 169 -17.97 -11.32 8.16
CA MET A 169 -17.68 -10.56 6.96
C MET A 169 -17.89 -9.06 7.20
N ALA A 170 -16.93 -8.25 6.73
CA ALA A 170 -17.01 -6.80 6.67
C ALA A 170 -16.16 -6.29 5.53
N ASN A 171 -16.45 -5.07 5.03
CA ASN A 171 -15.56 -4.34 4.11
C ASN A 171 -14.98 -3.15 4.86
N GLU A 172 -13.66 -3.05 4.92
CA GLU A 172 -13.02 -1.93 5.63
C GLU A 172 -12.82 -0.74 4.68
N TYR A 173 -13.10 0.46 5.18
CA TYR A 173 -13.20 1.70 4.41
C TYR A 173 -11.92 2.06 3.64
N THR A 174 -10.74 1.93 4.26
CA THR A 174 -9.50 2.38 3.62
C THR A 174 -9.13 1.53 2.41
N ASN A 175 -9.45 0.23 2.46
CA ASN A 175 -9.27 -0.66 1.33
C ASN A 175 -10.43 -0.56 0.33
N ALA A 176 -11.68 -0.55 0.79
CA ALA A 176 -12.86 -0.38 -0.05
C ALA A 176 -12.80 0.90 -0.90
N SER A 177 -12.26 2.00 -0.37
CA SER A 177 -12.14 3.26 -1.11
C SER A 177 -11.26 3.16 -2.36
N THR A 178 -10.28 2.23 -2.37
CA THR A 178 -9.37 2.05 -3.53
C THR A 178 -10.04 1.41 -4.73
N THR A 179 -11.22 0.84 -4.55
CA THR A 179 -11.94 0.10 -5.60
C THR A 179 -12.42 0.96 -6.77
N ALA A 180 -12.47 2.28 -6.61
CA ALA A 180 -13.17 3.23 -7.48
C ALA A 180 -14.68 2.94 -7.57
N LEU A 181 -15.26 2.31 -6.53
CA LEU A 181 -16.70 2.05 -6.39
C LEU A 181 -17.30 2.74 -5.15
N VAL A 182 -16.47 3.38 -4.33
CA VAL A 182 -16.90 4.15 -3.16
C VAL A 182 -16.92 5.63 -3.52
N GLY A 183 -18.03 6.29 -3.25
CA GLY A 183 -18.18 7.73 -3.50
C GLY A 183 -17.32 8.54 -2.54
N ALA A 184 -16.55 9.49 -3.06
CA ALA A 184 -15.67 10.33 -2.26
C ALA A 184 -16.44 11.13 -1.20
N ILE A 185 -17.63 11.64 -1.52
CA ILE A 185 -18.44 12.42 -0.57
C ILE A 185 -19.28 11.53 0.34
N SER A 186 -19.94 10.51 -0.24
CA SER A 186 -20.82 9.60 0.53
C SER A 186 -20.05 8.70 1.48
N LYS A 187 -18.78 8.36 1.14
CA LYS A 187 -17.94 7.41 1.87
C LYS A 187 -18.57 6.01 1.99
N ASP A 188 -19.44 5.70 1.06
CA ASP A 188 -20.14 4.43 0.92
C ASP A 188 -20.17 4.02 -0.55
N TRP A 189 -20.57 2.78 -0.83
CA TRP A 189 -20.70 2.26 -2.18
C TRP A 189 -21.54 3.19 -3.07
N ASP A 190 -21.04 3.47 -4.26
CA ASP A 190 -21.69 4.36 -5.23
C ASP A 190 -22.66 3.57 -6.11
N ASP A 191 -23.94 3.61 -5.75
CA ASP A 191 -25.00 2.86 -6.47
C ASP A 191 -25.12 3.27 -7.94
N GLU A 192 -24.83 4.53 -8.31
CA GLU A 192 -24.86 4.95 -9.71
C GLU A 192 -23.78 4.27 -10.54
N ILE A 193 -22.53 4.22 -10.01
CA ILE A 193 -21.43 3.51 -10.67
C ILE A 193 -21.75 2.02 -10.79
N ILE A 194 -22.13 1.39 -9.70
CA ILE A 194 -22.45 -0.04 -9.62
C ILE A 194 -23.55 -0.40 -10.63
N ASN A 195 -24.65 0.38 -10.67
CA ASN A 195 -25.75 0.15 -11.58
C ASN A 195 -25.38 0.39 -13.04
N ARG A 196 -24.61 1.46 -13.36
CA ARG A 196 -24.17 1.74 -14.73
C ARG A 196 -23.30 0.62 -15.30
N LEU A 197 -22.43 0.06 -14.45
CA LEU A 197 -21.58 -1.06 -14.83
C LEU A 197 -22.30 -2.40 -14.82
N GLY A 198 -23.57 -2.43 -14.33
CA GLY A 198 -24.37 -3.63 -14.20
C GLY A 198 -23.71 -4.67 -13.29
N LEU A 199 -23.10 -4.20 -12.21
CA LEU A 199 -22.58 -5.04 -11.14
C LEU A 199 -23.69 -5.36 -10.13
N PRO A 200 -23.71 -6.55 -9.53
CA PRO A 200 -24.76 -6.92 -8.58
C PRO A 200 -24.59 -6.17 -7.24
N ARG A 201 -25.45 -5.18 -6.97
CA ARG A 201 -25.39 -4.36 -5.75
C ARG A 201 -25.38 -5.19 -4.46
N LYS A 202 -26.04 -6.34 -4.47
CA LYS A 202 -26.21 -7.24 -3.30
C LYS A 202 -24.87 -7.72 -2.71
N ILE A 203 -23.83 -7.86 -3.53
CA ILE A 203 -22.54 -8.40 -3.07
C ILE A 203 -21.75 -7.40 -2.20
N PHE A 204 -22.00 -6.11 -2.36
CA PHE A 204 -21.31 -5.04 -1.65
C PHE A 204 -21.94 -4.82 -0.27
N GLY A 205 -21.35 -5.41 0.74
CA GLY A 205 -21.76 -5.33 2.13
C GLY A 205 -21.53 -3.97 2.77
N ARG A 206 -21.85 -3.85 4.05
CA ARG A 206 -21.65 -2.61 4.81
C ARG A 206 -20.16 -2.29 4.95
N ILE A 207 -19.80 -1.02 4.74
CA ILE A 207 -18.45 -0.52 4.99
C ILE A 207 -18.28 -0.24 6.48
N SER A 208 -17.16 -0.72 7.03
CA SER A 208 -16.72 -0.52 8.41
C SER A 208 -15.48 0.37 8.45
N THR A 209 -15.27 1.10 9.55
CA THR A 209 -14.12 2.01 9.72
C THR A 209 -12.99 1.35 10.50
N PRO A 210 -11.75 1.83 10.35
CA PRO A 210 -10.67 1.44 11.24
C PRO A 210 -11.04 1.61 12.72
N GLY A 211 -10.56 0.72 13.57
CA GLY A 211 -10.92 0.65 14.98
C GLY A 211 -12.16 -0.21 15.27
N THR A 212 -12.88 -0.70 14.26
CA THR A 212 -14.01 -1.61 14.47
C THR A 212 -13.52 -2.96 14.99
N LYS A 213 -14.09 -3.42 16.12
CA LYS A 213 -13.92 -4.83 16.56
C LYS A 213 -14.84 -5.70 15.71
N LEU A 214 -14.26 -6.63 14.97
CA LEU A 214 -15.02 -7.54 14.10
C LEU A 214 -15.60 -8.72 14.89
N GLY A 215 -14.78 -9.30 15.77
CA GLY A 215 -15.15 -10.45 16.59
C GLY A 215 -13.93 -10.98 17.33
N ASN A 216 -14.08 -12.15 17.92
CA ASN A 216 -12.97 -12.95 18.45
C ASN A 216 -12.56 -14.01 17.42
N LEU A 217 -11.45 -14.68 17.62
CA LEU A 217 -11.06 -15.82 16.81
C LEU A 217 -12.15 -16.90 16.81
N SER A 218 -12.39 -17.52 15.66
CA SER A 218 -13.29 -18.68 15.57
C SER A 218 -12.75 -19.82 16.44
N SER A 219 -13.63 -20.73 16.87
CA SER A 219 -13.23 -21.86 17.72
C SER A 219 -12.08 -22.66 17.10
N ALA A 220 -12.17 -22.94 15.79
CA ALA A 220 -11.14 -23.71 15.09
C ALA A 220 -9.76 -23.00 15.10
N VAL A 221 -9.72 -21.69 14.86
CA VAL A 221 -8.47 -20.92 14.89
C VAL A 221 -7.93 -20.84 16.33
N LYS A 222 -8.80 -20.49 17.29
CA LYS A 222 -8.45 -20.43 18.72
C LYS A 222 -7.85 -21.73 19.24
N ASP A 223 -8.47 -22.85 18.93
CA ASP A 223 -8.00 -24.18 19.38
C ASP A 223 -6.64 -24.53 18.77
N TYR A 224 -6.41 -24.13 17.52
CA TYR A 224 -5.13 -24.36 16.84
C TYR A 224 -4.00 -23.47 17.37
N VAL A 225 -4.25 -22.18 17.55
CA VAL A 225 -3.20 -21.22 17.99
C VAL A 225 -2.95 -21.24 19.50
N GLY A 226 -3.88 -21.77 20.29
CA GLY A 226 -3.73 -21.94 21.74
C GLY A 226 -4.15 -20.74 22.59
N PHE A 227 -4.70 -19.67 21.99
CA PHE A 227 -5.22 -18.50 22.71
C PHE A 227 -6.40 -17.86 21.98
N ASP A 228 -7.09 -16.94 22.64
CA ASP A 228 -8.15 -16.12 22.05
C ASP A 228 -7.76 -14.64 22.06
N CYS A 229 -8.10 -13.93 20.99
CA CYS A 229 -7.98 -12.48 20.93
C CYS A 229 -9.08 -11.87 20.07
N ALA A 230 -9.28 -10.57 20.21
CA ALA A 230 -10.21 -9.85 19.34
C ALA A 230 -9.51 -9.47 18.02
N VAL A 231 -10.23 -9.60 16.91
CA VAL A 231 -9.83 -9.06 15.61
C VAL A 231 -10.33 -7.62 15.51
N VAL A 232 -9.42 -6.68 15.34
CA VAL A 232 -9.71 -5.24 15.21
C VAL A 232 -9.24 -4.79 13.83
N LEU A 233 -10.14 -4.19 13.05
CA LEU A 233 -9.79 -3.64 11.75
C LEU A 233 -8.83 -2.46 11.93
N PRO A 234 -7.59 -2.51 11.44
CA PRO A 234 -6.75 -1.32 11.30
C PRO A 234 -7.21 -0.51 10.09
N ALA A 235 -6.41 0.44 9.59
CA ALA A 235 -6.51 0.85 8.19
C ALA A 235 -5.97 -0.34 7.36
N THR A 236 -6.87 -1.14 6.78
CA THR A 236 -6.49 -2.43 6.17
C THR A 236 -5.73 -2.31 4.84
N HIS A 237 -5.72 -1.12 4.23
CA HIS A 237 -4.77 -0.80 3.18
C HIS A 237 -3.41 -0.44 3.82
N ASP A 238 -2.34 -1.15 3.49
CA ASP A 238 -1.00 -0.99 4.06
C ASP A 238 -0.52 0.47 4.07
N THR A 239 -0.74 1.20 2.96
CA THR A 239 -0.44 2.63 2.88
C THR A 239 -1.34 3.46 3.80
N GLY A 240 -2.58 3.03 4.04
CA GLY A 240 -3.47 3.66 5.02
C GLY A 240 -2.89 3.59 6.43
N SER A 241 -2.39 2.42 6.81
CA SER A 241 -1.67 2.23 8.07
C SER A 241 -0.34 2.99 8.09
N ALA A 242 0.44 2.98 7.00
CA ALA A 242 1.71 3.71 6.93
C ALA A 242 1.55 5.21 7.17
N PHE A 243 0.51 5.85 6.60
CA PHE A 243 0.22 7.26 6.81
C PHE A 243 -0.15 7.59 8.27
N LEU A 244 -0.78 6.66 8.99
CA LEU A 244 -1.06 6.84 10.42
C LEU A 244 0.21 6.98 11.25
N ALA A 245 1.24 6.21 10.92
CA ALA A 245 2.52 6.20 11.64
C ALA A 245 3.45 7.36 11.28
N VAL A 246 3.07 8.26 10.36
CA VAL A 246 3.88 9.43 10.03
C VAL A 246 3.93 10.39 11.20
N PRO A 247 5.12 10.61 11.80
CA PRO A 247 5.26 11.49 12.94
C PRO A 247 5.40 12.95 12.53
N ALA A 248 4.47 13.45 11.71
CA ALA A 248 4.47 14.82 11.22
C ALA A 248 4.55 15.83 12.37
N ARG A 249 5.27 16.95 12.14
CA ARG A 249 5.41 18.02 13.12
C ARG A 249 4.20 18.97 13.08
N ASP A 250 3.59 19.12 11.91
CA ASP A 250 2.46 19.99 11.65
C ASP A 250 1.64 19.47 10.44
N ASP A 251 0.64 20.24 10.02
CA ASP A 251 -0.25 19.95 8.90
C ASP A 251 0.32 20.38 7.52
N LYS A 252 1.57 20.87 7.49
CA LYS A 252 2.30 21.25 6.27
C LYS A 252 3.33 20.23 5.84
N ALA A 253 3.26 19.03 6.39
CA ALA A 253 4.14 17.94 6.04
C ALA A 253 3.61 17.15 4.82
N VAL A 254 4.49 16.86 3.87
CA VAL A 254 4.26 15.85 2.85
C VAL A 254 4.62 14.49 3.42
N TYR A 255 3.82 13.48 3.12
CA TYR A 255 4.01 12.09 3.55
C TYR A 255 4.48 11.27 2.35
N LEU A 256 5.50 10.46 2.54
CA LEU A 256 6.02 9.54 1.56
C LEU A 256 6.12 8.13 2.17
N SER A 257 5.20 7.25 1.80
CA SER A 257 5.34 5.83 2.09
C SER A 257 6.24 5.23 1.01
N SER A 258 7.49 4.92 1.40
CA SER A 258 8.52 4.46 0.46
C SER A 258 8.76 2.96 0.60
N GLY A 259 8.29 2.22 -0.36
CA GLY A 259 8.42 0.77 -0.51
C GLY A 259 8.61 0.38 -1.97
N THR A 260 8.02 -0.71 -2.40
CA THR A 260 7.97 -1.12 -3.83
C THR A 260 7.43 0.04 -4.68
N TRP A 261 6.33 0.62 -4.24
CA TRP A 261 5.81 1.91 -4.71
C TRP A 261 6.23 3.02 -3.76
N SER A 262 6.29 4.24 -4.27
CA SER A 262 6.40 5.48 -3.51
C SER A 262 5.06 6.21 -3.57
N LEU A 263 4.34 6.25 -2.45
CA LEU A 263 3.06 6.93 -2.35
C LEU A 263 3.28 8.26 -1.65
N LEU A 264 3.29 9.33 -2.47
CA LEU A 264 3.60 10.70 -2.02
C LEU A 264 2.34 11.54 -1.96
N GLY A 265 2.04 12.13 -0.82
CA GLY A 265 0.85 12.96 -0.66
C GLY A 265 0.68 13.55 0.73
N VAL A 266 -0.57 13.89 1.05
CA VAL A 266 -0.96 14.53 2.32
C VAL A 266 -2.26 13.95 2.84
N GLU A 267 -2.60 14.25 4.08
CA GLU A 267 -3.94 14.00 4.63
C GLU A 267 -4.83 15.23 4.45
N ASN A 268 -5.99 15.05 3.83
CA ASN A 268 -7.02 16.07 3.70
C ASN A 268 -8.30 15.66 4.45
N LYS A 269 -9.10 16.66 4.86
CA LYS A 269 -10.45 16.42 5.41
C LYS A 269 -11.48 16.25 4.31
N ASP A 270 -11.31 16.97 3.19
CA ASP A 270 -12.21 16.96 2.05
C ASP A 270 -11.48 16.43 0.81
N PRO A 271 -12.17 15.71 -0.08
CA PRO A 271 -11.55 15.17 -1.28
C PRO A 271 -11.36 16.26 -2.35
N ILE A 272 -10.33 16.12 -3.17
CA ILE A 272 -10.06 16.98 -4.33
C ILE A 272 -10.32 16.17 -5.60
N THR A 273 -11.51 16.34 -6.19
CA THR A 273 -11.98 15.59 -7.36
C THR A 273 -12.07 16.45 -8.61
N THR A 274 -11.25 17.51 -8.69
CA THR A 274 -11.25 18.45 -9.82
C THR A 274 -10.65 17.84 -11.08
N PRO A 275 -10.98 18.37 -12.28
CA PRO A 275 -10.33 17.96 -13.53
C PRO A 275 -8.80 18.09 -13.49
N ALA A 276 -8.26 19.11 -12.84
CA ALA A 276 -6.82 19.29 -12.68
C ALA A 276 -6.19 18.16 -11.84
N SER A 277 -6.82 17.78 -10.74
CA SER A 277 -6.40 16.66 -9.91
C SER A 277 -6.43 15.34 -10.68
N MET A 278 -7.49 15.12 -11.49
CA MET A 278 -7.60 13.95 -12.37
C MET A 278 -6.46 13.90 -13.39
N GLN A 279 -6.17 15.03 -14.05
CA GLN A 279 -5.10 15.11 -15.08
C GLN A 279 -3.72 14.87 -14.49
N ALA A 280 -3.47 15.34 -13.27
CA ALA A 280 -2.25 15.09 -12.51
C ALA A 280 -2.19 13.70 -11.91
N ASN A 281 -3.23 12.89 -12.06
CA ASN A 281 -3.37 11.52 -11.57
C ASN A 281 -3.17 11.38 -10.05
N PHE A 282 -3.73 12.32 -9.27
CA PHE A 282 -3.82 12.20 -7.81
C PHE A 282 -5.07 11.42 -7.41
N THR A 283 -4.97 10.69 -6.29
CA THR A 283 -6.06 9.87 -5.73
C THR A 283 -6.50 10.38 -4.37
N ASN A 284 -7.78 10.18 -4.04
CA ASN A 284 -8.37 10.48 -2.73
C ASN A 284 -8.76 9.19 -2.03
N GLU A 285 -7.79 8.43 -1.57
CA GLU A 285 -8.06 7.18 -0.87
C GLU A 285 -8.47 7.43 0.59
N GLY A 286 -9.39 6.62 1.07
CA GLY A 286 -9.87 6.71 2.45
C GLY A 286 -8.76 6.45 3.47
N GLY A 287 -8.80 7.20 4.57
CA GLY A 287 -7.90 7.08 5.70
C GLY A 287 -8.67 6.96 7.03
N TYR A 288 -7.93 6.94 8.13
CA TYR A 288 -8.46 6.91 9.48
C TYR A 288 -9.35 8.13 9.76
N GLU A 289 -10.40 7.97 10.53
CA GLU A 289 -11.38 9.02 10.84
C GLU A 289 -11.98 9.70 9.61
N TYR A 290 -12.15 8.93 8.52
CA TYR A 290 -12.66 9.44 7.24
C TYR A 290 -11.82 10.55 6.60
N ARG A 291 -10.55 10.72 6.97
CA ARG A 291 -9.61 11.56 6.25
C ARG A 291 -9.31 10.95 4.89
N TYR A 292 -8.88 11.79 3.95
CA TYR A 292 -8.40 11.34 2.65
C TYR A 292 -6.88 11.36 2.64
N ARG A 293 -6.30 10.29 2.18
CA ARG A 293 -4.92 10.26 1.72
C ARG A 293 -4.93 10.78 0.29
N TYR A 294 -4.65 12.07 0.13
CA TYR A 294 -4.54 12.71 -1.17
C TYR A 294 -3.12 12.54 -1.67
N LEU A 295 -2.91 11.58 -2.55
CA LEU A 295 -1.58 11.12 -2.92
C LEU A 295 -1.46 10.74 -4.39
N LYS A 296 -0.23 10.58 -4.84
CA LYS A 296 0.16 10.08 -6.16
C LYS A 296 1.03 8.85 -6.00
N ASN A 297 0.74 7.80 -6.76
CA ASN A 297 1.60 6.62 -6.85
C ASN A 297 2.74 6.92 -7.84
N ILE A 298 3.97 6.79 -7.35
CA ILE A 298 5.19 6.93 -8.12
C ILE A 298 5.89 5.57 -8.08
N MET A 299 6.50 5.12 -9.19
CA MET A 299 7.33 3.93 -9.14
C MET A 299 8.44 4.15 -8.11
N GLY A 300 8.56 3.22 -7.16
CA GLY A 300 9.44 3.39 -6.02
C GLY A 300 10.69 2.52 -6.11
N LEU A 301 11.04 1.92 -4.99
CA LEU A 301 12.24 1.07 -4.85
C LEU A 301 12.17 -0.22 -5.69
N TRP A 302 11.03 -0.53 -6.33
CA TRP A 302 10.90 -1.62 -7.29
C TRP A 302 11.98 -1.58 -8.38
N MET A 303 12.32 -0.39 -8.88
CA MET A 303 13.38 -0.24 -9.89
C MET A 303 14.73 -0.71 -9.34
N ILE A 304 15.09 -0.27 -8.13
CA ILE A 304 16.33 -0.67 -7.45
C ILE A 304 16.33 -2.16 -7.12
N GLN A 305 15.21 -2.67 -6.59
CA GLN A 305 15.04 -4.09 -6.26
C GLN A 305 15.15 -4.98 -7.49
N SER A 306 14.62 -4.51 -8.64
CA SER A 306 14.69 -5.22 -9.91
C SER A 306 16.10 -5.27 -10.48
N VAL A 307 16.84 -4.15 -10.43
CA VAL A 307 18.28 -4.13 -10.79
C VAL A 307 19.06 -5.10 -9.90
N ARG A 308 18.83 -5.05 -8.58
CA ARG A 308 19.48 -5.94 -7.61
C ARG A 308 19.23 -7.43 -7.91
N ARG A 309 17.99 -7.77 -8.22
CA ARG A 309 17.61 -9.14 -8.59
C ARG A 309 18.29 -9.58 -9.89
N GLU A 310 18.22 -8.74 -10.92
CA GLU A 310 18.83 -9.00 -12.23
C GLU A 310 20.33 -9.22 -12.14
N LEU A 311 21.05 -8.40 -11.38
CA LEU A 311 22.47 -8.57 -11.11
C LEU A 311 22.75 -9.90 -10.39
N GLY A 312 21.94 -10.28 -9.42
CA GLY A 312 22.06 -11.56 -8.72
C GLY A 312 21.89 -12.76 -9.64
N GLU A 313 20.94 -12.68 -10.58
CA GLU A 313 20.73 -13.73 -11.59
C GLU A 313 21.90 -13.83 -12.59
N GLN A 314 22.51 -12.68 -12.96
CA GLN A 314 23.64 -12.63 -13.89
C GLN A 314 24.97 -13.10 -13.26
N THR A 315 25.18 -12.80 -11.98
CA THR A 315 26.48 -13.01 -11.31
C THR A 315 26.49 -14.17 -10.32
N GLY A 316 25.32 -14.73 -10.01
CA GLY A 316 25.14 -15.76 -8.96
C GLY A 316 25.14 -15.20 -7.53
N THR A 317 25.40 -13.90 -7.34
CA THR A 317 25.41 -13.24 -6.01
C THR A 317 24.66 -11.91 -6.07
N ARG A 318 23.62 -11.78 -5.26
CA ARG A 318 22.89 -10.51 -5.15
C ARG A 318 23.74 -9.46 -4.41
N PRO A 319 24.02 -8.29 -5.01
CA PRO A 319 24.67 -7.21 -4.29
C PRO A 319 23.79 -6.74 -3.12
N SER A 320 24.39 -6.28 -2.05
CA SER A 320 23.66 -5.62 -0.95
C SER A 320 23.18 -4.23 -1.37
N PHE A 321 22.19 -3.67 -0.66
CA PHE A 321 21.77 -2.28 -0.91
C PHE A 321 22.90 -1.27 -0.67
N PRO A 322 23.71 -1.38 0.40
CA PRO A 322 24.87 -0.50 0.58
C PRO A 322 25.87 -0.51 -0.59
N GLU A 323 26.15 -1.68 -1.20
CA GLU A 323 27.02 -1.77 -2.39
C GLU A 323 26.42 -1.05 -3.60
N LEU A 324 25.11 -1.17 -3.82
CA LEU A 324 24.44 -0.45 -4.91
C LEU A 324 24.41 1.07 -4.67
N ILE A 325 24.18 1.49 -3.43
CA ILE A 325 24.24 2.91 -3.05
C ILE A 325 25.65 3.46 -3.27
N ALA A 326 26.69 2.76 -2.82
CA ALA A 326 28.07 3.17 -3.03
C ALA A 326 28.42 3.32 -4.53
N SER A 327 27.98 2.35 -5.36
CA SER A 327 28.19 2.42 -6.81
C SER A 327 27.48 3.62 -7.45
N ALA A 328 26.30 3.99 -6.98
CA ALA A 328 25.61 5.20 -7.44
C ALA A 328 26.34 6.47 -7.02
N GLN A 329 26.81 6.53 -5.77
CA GLN A 329 27.59 7.67 -5.26
C GLN A 329 28.89 7.90 -6.04
N GLU A 330 29.59 6.83 -6.43
CA GLU A 330 30.77 6.92 -7.32
C GLU A 330 30.40 7.49 -8.70
N ALA A 331 29.16 7.26 -9.17
CA ALA A 331 28.63 7.78 -10.42
C ALA A 331 27.78 9.07 -10.23
N SER A 332 27.91 9.78 -9.11
CA SER A 332 27.05 10.92 -8.74
C SER A 332 27.00 12.07 -9.75
N SER A 333 28.04 12.22 -10.58
CA SER A 333 28.08 13.21 -11.67
C SER A 333 27.31 12.78 -12.93
N PHE A 334 26.82 11.53 -13.00
CA PHE A 334 26.08 11.04 -14.16
C PHE A 334 24.67 11.64 -14.21
N ALA A 335 24.35 12.30 -15.35
CA ALA A 335 23.12 13.08 -15.52
C ALA A 335 21.99 12.33 -16.24
N GLY A 336 22.00 10.98 -16.21
CA GLY A 336 20.90 10.17 -16.72
C GLY A 336 19.63 10.40 -15.90
N ILE A 337 18.48 10.49 -16.59
CA ILE A 337 17.17 10.65 -15.97
C ILE A 337 16.10 10.07 -16.89
N VAL A 338 15.07 9.42 -16.30
CA VAL A 338 13.91 8.86 -16.99
C VAL A 338 12.64 9.22 -16.21
N SER A 339 11.47 9.15 -16.85
CA SER A 339 10.21 9.24 -16.12
C SER A 339 9.90 7.89 -15.48
N THR A 340 9.81 7.84 -14.15
CA THR A 340 9.52 6.60 -13.44
C THR A 340 8.10 6.09 -13.66
N GLY A 341 7.19 6.96 -14.14
CA GLY A 341 5.81 6.61 -14.48
C GLY A 341 5.64 5.93 -15.86
N ASP A 342 6.71 5.63 -16.59
CA ASP A 342 6.62 4.90 -17.85
C ASP A 342 6.27 3.43 -17.59
N ASP A 343 5.25 2.92 -18.29
CA ASP A 343 4.73 1.56 -18.16
C ASP A 343 5.79 0.46 -18.41
N ARG A 344 6.86 0.80 -19.16
CA ARG A 344 8.00 -0.11 -19.36
C ARG A 344 8.65 -0.59 -18.06
N PHE A 345 8.52 0.16 -16.97
CA PHE A 345 9.11 -0.18 -15.67
C PHE A 345 8.21 -1.03 -14.76
N LEU A 346 6.94 -1.26 -15.14
CA LEU A 346 5.99 -2.01 -14.30
C LEU A 346 6.40 -3.48 -14.11
N ALA A 347 6.75 -4.17 -15.19
CA ALA A 347 7.13 -5.58 -15.15
C ALA A 347 8.15 -5.93 -16.26
N PRO A 348 9.33 -5.29 -16.32
CA PRO A 348 10.29 -5.52 -17.36
C PRO A 348 11.00 -6.86 -17.18
N LYS A 349 11.35 -7.50 -18.30
CA LYS A 349 12.26 -8.67 -18.28
C LYS A 349 13.67 -8.29 -17.81
N SER A 350 14.09 -7.06 -18.07
CA SER A 350 15.37 -6.49 -17.63
C SER A 350 15.18 -5.00 -17.35
N MET A 351 15.21 -4.63 -16.07
CA MET A 351 15.15 -3.23 -15.65
C MET A 351 16.34 -2.42 -16.17
N ILE A 352 17.53 -3.02 -16.17
CA ILE A 352 18.75 -2.37 -16.67
C ILE A 352 18.61 -1.97 -18.15
N LYS A 353 18.07 -2.88 -18.98
CA LYS A 353 17.86 -2.60 -20.42
C LYS A 353 16.80 -1.52 -20.63
N GLU A 354 15.71 -1.56 -19.86
CA GLU A 354 14.63 -0.57 -19.99
C GLU A 354 15.09 0.83 -19.57
N VAL A 355 15.86 0.95 -18.47
CA VAL A 355 16.46 2.25 -18.07
C VAL A 355 17.38 2.80 -19.17
N LYS A 356 18.24 1.96 -19.76
CA LYS A 356 19.11 2.35 -20.89
C LYS A 356 18.30 2.79 -22.11
N ALA A 357 17.27 2.03 -22.47
CA ALA A 357 16.39 2.33 -23.60
C ALA A 357 15.63 3.66 -23.37
N ALA A 358 15.06 3.85 -22.19
CA ALA A 358 14.35 5.07 -21.84
C ALA A 358 15.25 6.31 -21.89
N CYS A 359 16.49 6.23 -21.40
CA CYS A 359 17.47 7.30 -21.55
C CYS A 359 17.74 7.63 -23.04
N LYS A 360 17.96 6.58 -23.85
CA LYS A 360 18.20 6.73 -25.29
C LYS A 360 17.02 7.39 -26.01
N ASP A 361 15.82 6.90 -25.76
CA ASP A 361 14.59 7.40 -26.37
C ASP A 361 14.32 8.86 -25.98
N GLY A 362 14.63 9.23 -24.73
CA GLY A 362 14.52 10.59 -24.19
C GLY A 362 15.70 11.52 -24.57
N GLY A 363 16.68 11.07 -25.36
CA GLY A 363 17.87 11.86 -25.71
C GLY A 363 18.74 12.22 -24.50
N LYS A 364 18.72 11.40 -23.45
CA LYS A 364 19.50 11.56 -22.22
C LYS A 364 20.77 10.70 -22.25
N PRO A 365 21.80 11.01 -21.45
CA PRO A 365 22.97 10.15 -21.31
C PRO A 365 22.57 8.70 -21.01
N VAL A 366 23.08 7.76 -21.79
CA VAL A 366 22.77 6.33 -21.64
C VAL A 366 23.77 5.70 -20.66
N PRO A 367 23.31 5.13 -19.53
CA PRO A 367 24.21 4.57 -18.53
C PRO A 367 24.96 3.34 -19.05
N ALA A 368 26.26 3.27 -18.82
CA ALA A 368 27.12 2.17 -19.22
C ALA A 368 27.35 1.17 -18.07
N THR A 369 27.58 1.67 -16.86
CA THR A 369 27.90 0.89 -15.67
C THR A 369 26.70 0.69 -14.76
N THR A 370 26.81 -0.24 -13.80
CA THR A 370 25.78 -0.43 -12.75
C THR A 370 25.59 0.84 -11.93
N GLY A 371 26.68 1.52 -11.56
CA GLY A 371 26.61 2.77 -10.82
C GLY A 371 25.83 3.86 -11.56
N GLU A 372 26.07 4.02 -12.86
CA GLU A 372 25.33 4.98 -13.70
C GLU A 372 23.84 4.60 -13.86
N VAL A 373 23.51 3.29 -13.94
CA VAL A 373 22.11 2.83 -13.95
C VAL A 373 21.44 3.19 -12.61
N MET A 374 22.09 2.91 -11.50
CA MET A 374 21.59 3.24 -10.18
C MET A 374 21.45 4.74 -9.99
N GLN A 375 22.44 5.52 -10.40
CA GLN A 375 22.40 6.99 -10.33
C GLN A 375 21.24 7.55 -11.19
N THR A 376 21.00 6.98 -12.37
CA THR A 376 19.85 7.35 -13.21
C THR A 376 18.54 7.13 -12.47
N ILE A 377 18.39 6.00 -11.77
CA ILE A 377 17.17 5.71 -10.98
C ILE A 377 17.02 6.70 -9.82
N TYR A 378 18.10 6.99 -9.08
CA TYR A 378 18.08 7.96 -7.99
C TYR A 378 17.73 9.38 -8.46
N ASN A 379 18.34 9.84 -9.56
CA ASN A 379 18.02 11.14 -10.19
C ASN A 379 16.52 11.19 -10.55
N SER A 380 15.99 10.10 -11.14
CA SER A 380 14.60 10.03 -11.59
C SER A 380 13.62 10.08 -10.44
N LEU A 381 13.86 9.27 -9.39
CA LEU A 381 13.00 9.26 -8.20
C LEU A 381 12.97 10.61 -7.49
N SER A 382 14.12 11.22 -7.23
CA SER A 382 14.18 12.52 -6.55
C SER A 382 13.53 13.65 -7.37
N HIS A 383 13.69 13.61 -8.70
CA HIS A 383 13.04 14.55 -9.62
C HIS A 383 11.50 14.36 -9.64
N ASP A 384 11.03 13.11 -9.70
CA ASP A 384 9.59 12.85 -9.73
C ASP A 384 8.92 13.18 -8.38
N TYR A 385 9.62 13.03 -7.26
CA TYR A 385 9.14 13.53 -5.96
C TYR A 385 9.03 15.05 -5.94
N GLN A 386 10.02 15.76 -6.48
CA GLN A 386 9.97 17.23 -6.61
C GLN A 386 8.77 17.66 -7.46
N ALA A 387 8.61 17.05 -8.64
CA ALA A 387 7.50 17.36 -9.54
C ALA A 387 6.13 17.10 -8.87
N ALA A 388 5.99 15.96 -8.18
CA ALA A 388 4.75 15.62 -7.47
C ALA A 388 4.42 16.60 -6.33
N ILE A 389 5.43 17.11 -5.61
CA ILE A 389 5.22 18.13 -4.57
C ILE A 389 4.79 19.47 -5.18
N GLN A 390 5.37 19.87 -6.30
CA GLN A 390 4.96 21.09 -7.02
C GLN A 390 3.51 20.99 -7.53
N GLU A 391 3.14 19.84 -8.12
CA GLU A 391 1.75 19.56 -8.50
C GLU A 391 0.82 19.61 -7.28
N LEU A 392 1.22 18.98 -6.17
CA LEU A 392 0.45 18.94 -4.93
C LEU A 392 0.21 20.36 -4.38
N GLN A 393 1.23 21.21 -4.36
CA GLN A 393 1.11 22.63 -3.96
C GLN A 393 0.13 23.38 -4.87
N SER A 394 0.23 23.17 -6.18
CA SER A 394 -0.68 23.82 -7.15
C SER A 394 -2.13 23.37 -6.96
N LEU A 395 -2.36 22.07 -6.71
CA LEU A 395 -3.70 21.49 -6.58
C LEU A 395 -4.37 21.80 -5.24
N THR A 396 -3.58 21.92 -4.16
CA THR A 396 -4.09 22.20 -2.83
C THR A 396 -4.10 23.69 -2.47
N GLY A 397 -3.32 24.50 -3.18
CA GLY A 397 -3.08 25.91 -2.85
C GLY A 397 -2.30 26.09 -1.54
N LYS A 398 -1.60 25.07 -1.05
CA LYS A 398 -0.84 25.06 0.20
C LYS A 398 0.66 25.01 -0.08
N GLU A 399 1.44 25.62 0.81
CA GLU A 399 2.88 25.43 0.89
C GLU A 399 3.20 24.33 1.91
N TYR A 400 4.13 23.46 1.56
CA TYR A 400 4.62 22.40 2.44
C TYR A 400 6.03 22.73 2.91
N THR A 401 6.36 22.32 4.14
CA THR A 401 7.59 22.73 4.83
C THR A 401 8.50 21.56 5.16
N SER A 402 8.05 20.33 4.95
CA SER A 402 8.84 19.13 5.23
C SER A 402 8.29 17.91 4.50
N ILE A 403 9.14 16.89 4.37
CA ILE A 403 8.78 15.58 3.87
C ILE A 403 9.04 14.55 4.97
N ASN A 404 8.06 13.70 5.26
CA ASN A 404 8.21 12.60 6.20
C ASN A 404 8.18 11.28 5.42
N ILE A 405 9.26 10.52 5.47
CA ILE A 405 9.43 9.24 4.78
C ILE A 405 9.30 8.10 5.77
N VAL A 406 8.35 7.19 5.54
CA VAL A 406 8.16 5.95 6.30
C VAL A 406 8.31 4.73 5.40
N GLY A 407 8.49 3.56 6.00
CA GLY A 407 8.72 2.31 5.27
C GLY A 407 10.19 2.05 4.97
N GLY A 408 10.47 0.99 4.20
CA GLY A 408 11.84 0.53 3.93
C GLY A 408 12.75 1.58 3.29
N GLY A 409 12.19 2.48 2.47
CA GLY A 409 12.96 3.57 1.84
C GLY A 409 13.48 4.63 2.80
N SER A 410 12.95 4.71 4.02
CA SER A 410 13.49 5.61 5.04
C SER A 410 14.95 5.27 5.42
N GLN A 411 15.41 4.07 5.13
CA GLN A 411 16.80 3.63 5.38
C GLN A 411 17.77 4.05 4.28
N ASP A 412 17.29 4.42 3.08
CA ASP A 412 18.14 4.86 1.97
C ASP A 412 18.48 6.34 2.11
N MET A 413 19.51 6.61 2.93
CA MET A 413 19.93 7.98 3.23
C MET A 413 20.45 8.73 2.00
N TYR A 414 20.90 8.03 0.97
CA TYR A 414 21.32 8.67 -0.28
C TYR A 414 20.13 9.22 -1.06
N LEU A 415 19.08 8.40 -1.24
CA LEU A 415 17.83 8.87 -1.86
C LEU A 415 17.18 9.98 -1.02
N ASN A 416 17.18 9.84 0.31
CA ASN A 416 16.59 10.83 1.21
C ASN A 416 17.31 12.19 1.10
N GLN A 417 18.65 12.21 1.03
CA GLN A 417 19.41 13.43 0.82
C GLN A 417 19.20 14.02 -0.58
N MET A 418 19.17 13.18 -1.62
CA MET A 418 18.84 13.64 -2.98
C MET A 418 17.44 14.23 -3.05
N THR A 419 16.48 13.64 -2.33
CA THR A 419 15.11 14.16 -2.23
C THR A 419 15.09 15.53 -1.55
N ALA A 420 15.79 15.69 -0.41
CA ALA A 420 15.91 16.99 0.27
C ALA A 420 16.52 18.06 -0.67
N ASN A 421 17.58 17.72 -1.36
CA ASN A 421 18.25 18.63 -2.30
C ASN A 421 17.36 19.02 -3.49
N ALA A 422 16.64 18.05 -4.08
CA ALA A 422 15.77 18.31 -5.21
C ALA A 422 14.56 19.16 -4.82
N THR A 423 13.94 18.86 -3.69
CA THR A 423 12.69 19.53 -3.24
C THR A 423 12.92 20.82 -2.47
N GLN A 424 14.16 21.05 -1.99
CA GLN A 424 14.51 22.15 -1.07
C GLN A 424 13.71 22.11 0.24
N LEU A 425 13.28 20.91 0.66
CA LEU A 425 12.56 20.68 1.91
C LEU A 425 13.35 19.71 2.80
N PRO A 426 13.38 19.91 4.13
CA PRO A 426 13.96 18.94 5.03
C PRO A 426 13.16 17.63 4.98
N VAL A 427 13.90 16.52 4.99
CA VAL A 427 13.36 15.16 4.98
C VAL A 427 13.56 14.54 6.36
N PHE A 428 12.47 14.02 6.93
CA PHE A 428 12.43 13.25 8.18
C PHE A 428 12.19 11.78 7.84
N ALA A 429 13.22 10.95 7.96
CA ALA A 429 13.22 9.54 7.54
C ALA A 429 13.04 8.60 8.72
N GLY A 430 11.95 7.87 8.73
CA GLY A 430 11.55 6.90 9.77
C GLY A 430 10.13 7.15 10.29
N PRO A 431 9.55 6.15 10.96
CA PRO A 431 10.08 4.81 11.22
C PRO A 431 10.03 3.89 9.99
N THR A 432 10.89 2.88 9.99
CA THR A 432 10.95 1.88 8.91
C THR A 432 9.70 1.00 8.86
N GLU A 433 9.18 0.64 10.02
CA GLU A 433 8.01 -0.24 10.18
C GLU A 433 6.69 0.56 10.21
N GLY A 434 6.55 1.56 9.31
CA GLY A 434 5.41 2.48 9.32
C GLY A 434 4.06 1.78 9.23
N THR A 435 3.91 0.80 8.35
CA THR A 435 2.66 0.06 8.15
C THR A 435 2.24 -0.69 9.42
N ALA A 436 3.12 -1.54 9.93
CA ALA A 436 2.84 -2.30 11.16
C ALA A 436 2.57 -1.39 12.36
N LEU A 437 3.28 -0.26 12.46
CA LEU A 437 3.06 0.74 13.51
C LEU A 437 1.67 1.37 13.40
N GLY A 438 1.25 1.80 12.22
CA GLY A 438 -0.08 2.36 12.03
C GLY A 438 -1.20 1.36 12.33
N ASN A 439 -1.01 0.09 11.96
CA ASN A 439 -1.90 -1.00 12.33
C ASN A 439 -2.01 -1.13 13.86
N LEU A 440 -0.88 -1.24 14.55
CA LEU A 440 -0.83 -1.31 16.01
C LEU A 440 -1.42 -0.08 16.70
N MET A 441 -1.17 1.12 16.17
CA MET A 441 -1.71 2.37 16.73
C MET A 441 -3.23 2.36 16.77
N VAL A 442 -3.91 1.89 15.71
CA VAL A 442 -5.37 1.78 15.69
C VAL A 442 -5.87 0.83 16.78
N GLN A 443 -5.21 -0.31 16.95
CA GLN A 443 -5.52 -1.28 18.02
C GLN A 443 -5.32 -0.68 19.40
N MET A 444 -4.20 0.02 19.61
CA MET A 444 -3.83 0.64 20.88
C MET A 444 -4.73 1.83 21.24
N ILE A 445 -5.12 2.67 20.26
CA ILE A 445 -6.10 3.75 20.47
C ILE A 445 -7.43 3.15 20.91
N ARG A 446 -7.90 2.10 20.22
CA ARG A 446 -9.12 1.41 20.62
C ARG A 446 -9.05 0.81 22.03
N ALA A 447 -7.90 0.28 22.42
CA ALA A 447 -7.67 -0.30 23.75
C ALA A 447 -7.54 0.77 24.87
N GLY A 448 -7.39 2.05 24.49
CA GLY A 448 -7.20 3.16 25.44
C GLY A 448 -5.75 3.38 25.89
N GLU A 449 -4.78 2.75 25.22
CA GLU A 449 -3.35 3.00 25.47
C GLU A 449 -2.95 4.41 25.01
N PHE A 450 -3.58 4.89 23.95
CA PHE A 450 -3.48 6.26 23.44
C PHE A 450 -4.86 6.90 23.40
N LYS A 451 -4.89 8.17 23.72
CA LYS A 451 -6.13 8.96 23.71
C LYS A 451 -6.70 9.13 22.31
N ASP A 452 -5.84 9.42 21.34
CA ASP A 452 -6.18 9.72 19.96
C ASP A 452 -4.95 9.53 19.05
N LEU A 453 -5.11 9.79 17.75
CA LEU A 453 -4.05 9.69 16.77
C LEU A 453 -2.86 10.63 17.06
N ALA A 454 -3.12 11.82 17.57
CA ALA A 454 -2.06 12.77 17.88
C ALA A 454 -1.16 12.26 19.03
N ASP A 455 -1.77 11.68 20.06
CA ASP A 455 -1.05 11.05 21.17
C ASP A 455 -0.23 9.84 20.70
N ALA A 456 -0.81 8.98 19.85
CA ALA A 456 -0.10 7.85 19.26
C ALA A 456 1.08 8.29 18.36
N ARG A 457 0.91 9.32 17.52
CA ARG A 457 2.01 9.90 16.72
C ARG A 457 3.11 10.52 17.58
N ALA A 458 2.75 11.11 18.72
CA ALA A 458 3.75 11.63 19.68
C ALA A 458 4.59 10.49 20.29
N SER A 459 3.98 9.32 20.51
CA SER A 459 4.70 8.12 20.95
C SER A 459 5.73 7.63 19.92
N ILE A 460 5.43 7.69 18.61
CA ILE A 460 6.38 7.33 17.54
C ILE A 460 7.70 8.11 17.70
N LYS A 461 7.62 9.42 17.90
CA LYS A 461 8.80 10.29 18.07
C LYS A 461 9.65 9.93 19.29
N LYS A 462 9.02 9.40 20.33
CA LYS A 462 9.72 8.97 21.56
C LYS A 462 10.34 7.58 21.40
N SER A 463 9.74 6.75 20.55
CA SER A 463 10.03 5.31 20.47
C SER A 463 11.05 4.96 19.39
N PHE A 464 11.10 5.76 18.31
CA PHE A 464 11.89 5.41 17.13
C PHE A 464 12.77 6.58 16.69
N THR A 465 13.94 6.22 16.15
CA THR A 465 14.86 7.20 15.57
C THR A 465 14.30 7.72 14.25
N ILE A 466 14.22 9.03 14.14
CA ILE A 466 13.88 9.74 12.90
C ILE A 466 15.16 10.49 12.47
N LEU A 467 15.69 10.11 11.32
CA LEU A 467 16.87 10.75 10.73
C LEU A 467 16.44 11.99 9.94
N GLU A 468 17.26 13.04 9.98
CA GLU A 468 16.98 14.30 9.31
C GLU A 468 18.01 14.55 8.20
N CYS A 469 17.54 14.92 7.00
CA CYS A 469 18.34 15.36 5.88
C CYS A 469 17.90 16.77 5.50
N ASP A 470 18.76 17.75 5.76
CA ASP A 470 18.55 19.11 5.30
C ASP A 470 19.04 19.29 3.86
N PRO A 471 18.40 20.17 3.05
CA PRO A 471 18.91 20.56 1.73
C PRO A 471 20.32 21.12 1.84
N GLN A 472 21.20 20.74 0.88
CA GLN A 472 22.60 21.15 0.78
C GLN A 472 22.84 22.06 -0.42
#